data_8d20f9f01def99233c791014178a1cdb
#
_entry.id   8d20f9f01def99233c791014178a1cdb
#
_cell.length_a   1.000
_cell.length_b   1.000
_cell.length_c   1.000
_cell.angle_alpha   90.00
_cell.angle_beta   90.00
_cell.angle_gamma   90.00
#
_symmetry.space_group_name_H-M   'P 1'
#
loop_
_entity.id
_entity.type
_entity.pdbx_description
1 polymer ?
#
loop_
_entity_poly.entity_id
_entity_poly.type
_entity_poly.pdbx_seq_one_letter_code
_entity_poly.pdbx_strand_id
1 'polypeptide(L)'
;LGLVELLQKESFVTTTLESVIKLAQKNSMWPMPLGISCCGIEMMGVAAPRFDISRFGSEVFRMTPRQSDFLLVAGTVTYKMAWVVRKIYDQMPDPKWVMSMGVCASTGGMFRSYSVVQGIDRFLPVDVYIAGCPPRPEAVLKGLIFLQEKVSKYRPAILNLGKDISPTPQQEYFDSKLTKIII
;
A
#
# COMPACT_ATOMS: atom_id res chain seq x y z
N LEU A 1 -36.33 -14.21 14.05
CA LEU A 1 -35.49 -14.10 12.81
C LEU A 1 -35.26 -12.63 12.56
N GLY A 2 -34.07 -12.16 12.97
CA GLY A 2 -33.74 -10.75 12.96
C GLY A 2 -33.44 -10.24 11.55
N LEU A 3 -33.67 -8.93 11.34
CA LEU A 3 -33.39 -8.22 10.10
C LEU A 3 -31.95 -8.48 9.60
N VAL A 4 -31.03 -8.75 10.53
CA VAL A 4 -29.62 -9.06 10.28
C VAL A 4 -29.44 -10.41 9.57
N GLU A 5 -30.25 -11.44 9.91
CA GLU A 5 -30.18 -12.74 9.23
C GLU A 5 -30.77 -12.71 7.81
N LEU A 6 -31.74 -11.83 7.57
CA LEU A 6 -32.27 -11.59 6.22
C LEU A 6 -31.28 -10.84 5.32
N LEU A 7 -30.42 -10.00 5.91
CA LEU A 7 -29.35 -9.29 5.19
C LEU A 7 -28.12 -10.17 4.92
N GLN A 8 -27.95 -11.27 5.68
CA GLN A 8 -26.88 -12.25 5.46
C GLN A 8 -27.14 -13.22 4.31
N LYS A 9 -28.40 -13.35 3.87
CA LYS A 9 -28.71 -14.06 2.64
C LYS A 9 -28.18 -13.19 1.50
N GLU A 10 -27.13 -13.65 0.83
CA GLU A 10 -26.52 -12.97 -0.34
C GLU A 10 -27.62 -12.67 -1.36
N SER A 11 -28.22 -11.49 -1.22
CA SER A 11 -29.23 -11.04 -2.17
C SER A 11 -28.53 -10.60 -3.44
N PHE A 12 -29.18 -10.74 -4.60
CA PHE A 12 -28.68 -10.26 -5.87
C PHE A 12 -28.20 -8.79 -5.80
N VAL A 13 -28.89 -7.96 -5.04
CA VAL A 13 -28.58 -6.54 -4.85
C VAL A 13 -27.26 -6.36 -4.09
N THR A 14 -26.99 -7.11 -3.02
CA THR A 14 -25.74 -7.01 -2.27
C THR A 14 -24.55 -7.51 -3.07
N THR A 15 -24.71 -8.57 -3.85
CA THR A 15 -23.65 -9.11 -4.73
C THR A 15 -23.30 -8.13 -5.86
N THR A 16 -24.29 -7.50 -6.47
CA THR A 16 -24.06 -6.47 -7.52
C THR A 16 -23.40 -5.22 -6.94
N LEU A 17 -23.82 -4.76 -5.76
CA LEU A 17 -23.21 -3.62 -5.07
C LEU A 17 -21.75 -3.90 -4.70
N GLU A 18 -21.45 -5.09 -4.18
CA GLU A 18 -20.07 -5.52 -3.88
C GLU A 18 -19.20 -5.50 -5.13
N SER A 19 -19.71 -5.98 -6.26
CA SER A 19 -18.99 -5.99 -7.53
C SER A 19 -18.68 -4.57 -8.02
N VAL A 20 -19.62 -3.65 -7.90
CA VAL A 20 -19.43 -2.24 -8.28
C VAL A 20 -18.41 -1.56 -7.38
N ILE A 21 -18.46 -1.77 -6.05
CA ILE A 21 -17.49 -1.20 -5.11
C ILE A 21 -16.09 -1.72 -5.40
N LYS A 22 -15.93 -3.01 -5.63
CA LYS A 22 -14.62 -3.61 -5.99
C LYS A 22 -14.08 -3.06 -7.30
N LEU A 23 -14.93 -2.88 -8.30
CA LEU A 23 -14.55 -2.29 -9.58
C LEU A 23 -14.08 -0.84 -9.41
N ALA A 24 -14.78 -0.05 -8.60
CA ALA A 24 -14.41 1.32 -8.30
C ALA A 24 -13.07 1.38 -7.55
N GLN A 25 -12.89 0.58 -6.49
CA GLN A 25 -11.65 0.52 -5.73
C GLN A 25 -10.46 0.07 -6.59
N LYS A 26 -10.65 -0.92 -7.47
CA LYS A 26 -9.61 -1.38 -8.38
C LYS A 26 -9.15 -0.29 -9.36
N ASN A 27 -10.07 0.46 -9.92
CA ASN A 27 -9.81 1.41 -11.00
C ASN A 27 -9.52 2.85 -10.51
N SER A 28 -9.65 3.12 -9.22
CA SER A 28 -9.37 4.44 -8.64
C SER A 28 -8.54 4.26 -7.38
N MET A 29 -7.22 4.12 -7.56
CA MET A 29 -6.25 3.94 -6.47
C MET A 29 -5.29 5.11 -6.44
N TRP A 30 -5.37 5.93 -5.39
CA TRP A 30 -4.55 7.12 -5.28
C TRP A 30 -3.31 6.87 -4.44
N PRO A 31 -2.13 7.05 -5.03
CA PRO A 31 -0.87 6.85 -4.33
C PRO A 31 -0.54 7.98 -3.35
N MET A 32 -0.01 7.61 -2.18
CA MET A 32 0.79 8.49 -1.34
C MET A 32 2.26 8.35 -1.75
N PRO A 33 2.83 9.29 -2.48
CA PRO A 33 4.20 9.19 -2.96
C PRO A 33 5.17 9.51 -1.83
N LEU A 34 6.07 8.59 -1.52
CA LEU A 34 7.16 8.80 -0.58
C LEU A 34 8.50 8.59 -1.31
N GLY A 35 8.90 9.59 -2.08
CA GLY A 35 10.18 9.62 -2.79
C GLY A 35 11.30 10.12 -1.88
N ILE A 36 12.18 9.23 -1.43
CA ILE A 36 13.23 9.54 -0.45
C ILE A 36 14.60 9.64 -1.09
N SER A 37 14.83 8.94 -2.21
CA SER A 37 16.11 8.94 -2.93
C SER A 37 15.91 8.81 -4.45
N CYS A 38 16.89 8.25 -5.17
CA CYS A 38 16.88 8.15 -6.64
C CYS A 38 15.62 7.47 -7.22
N CYS A 39 14.99 6.53 -6.51
CA CYS A 39 13.72 5.96 -6.94
C CYS A 39 12.58 6.98 -6.98
N GLY A 40 12.67 8.06 -6.19
CA GLY A 40 11.72 9.18 -6.26
C GLY A 40 11.75 9.91 -7.61
N ILE A 41 12.92 10.02 -8.24
CA ILE A 41 13.06 10.62 -9.57
C ILE A 41 12.40 9.72 -10.62
N GLU A 42 12.62 8.42 -10.54
CA GLU A 42 11.98 7.46 -11.45
C GLU A 42 10.46 7.42 -11.26
N MET A 43 9.99 7.59 -10.02
CA MET A 43 8.56 7.74 -9.71
C MET A 43 7.95 8.96 -10.41
N MET A 44 8.68 10.09 -10.51
CA MET A 44 8.24 11.24 -11.32
C MET A 44 8.17 10.87 -12.80
N GLY A 45 9.10 10.03 -13.28
CA GLY A 45 9.10 9.51 -14.65
C GLY A 45 7.87 8.65 -14.98
N VAL A 46 7.34 7.92 -13.99
CA VAL A 46 6.09 7.14 -14.12
C VAL A 46 4.88 8.05 -14.32
N ALA A 47 4.88 9.23 -13.72
CA ALA A 47 3.83 10.24 -13.88
C ALA A 47 3.98 11.07 -15.18
N ALA A 48 5.11 10.92 -15.88
CA ALA A 48 5.39 11.66 -17.12
C ALA A 48 4.50 11.19 -18.28
N PRO A 49 4.23 12.03 -19.29
CA PRO A 49 3.30 11.74 -20.39
C PRO A 49 3.59 10.46 -21.17
N ARG A 50 4.85 10.00 -21.19
CA ARG A 50 5.25 8.77 -21.90
C ARG A 50 4.66 7.52 -21.28
N PHE A 51 4.61 7.45 -19.93
CA PHE A 51 4.16 6.27 -19.19
C PHE A 51 2.78 6.44 -18.59
N ASP A 52 2.48 7.64 -18.11
CA ASP A 52 1.19 8.14 -17.66
C ASP A 52 0.40 7.15 -16.78
N ILE A 53 0.71 7.15 -15.50
CA ILE A 53 0.07 6.30 -14.48
C ILE A 53 -1.45 6.56 -14.36
N SER A 54 -1.94 7.71 -14.86
CA SER A 54 -3.37 8.05 -14.89
C SER A 54 -4.21 7.08 -15.71
N ARG A 55 -3.63 6.46 -16.73
CA ARG A 55 -4.31 5.40 -17.53
C ARG A 55 -4.72 4.18 -16.70
N PHE A 56 -4.09 4.01 -15.54
CA PHE A 56 -4.37 2.92 -14.61
C PHE A 56 -5.22 3.36 -13.41
N GLY A 57 -5.78 4.58 -13.44
CA GLY A 57 -6.63 5.11 -12.38
C GLY A 57 -5.89 5.66 -11.16
N SER A 58 -4.59 5.93 -11.29
CA SER A 58 -3.72 6.44 -10.21
C SER A 58 -3.18 7.84 -10.52
N GLU A 59 -3.99 8.69 -11.15
CA GLU A 59 -3.60 10.02 -11.61
C GLU A 59 -3.17 10.94 -10.47
N VAL A 60 -3.89 10.89 -9.35
CA VAL A 60 -3.73 11.89 -8.31
C VAL A 60 -2.73 11.41 -7.25
N PHE A 61 -1.53 12.00 -7.29
CA PHE A 61 -0.55 11.87 -6.22
C PHE A 61 -1.00 12.67 -5.00
N ARG A 62 -1.58 11.99 -4.02
CA ARG A 62 -2.06 12.63 -2.78
C ARG A 62 -0.92 12.76 -1.78
N MET A 63 -0.54 14.01 -1.46
CA MET A 63 0.45 14.30 -0.41
C MET A 63 -0.14 14.18 1.00
N THR A 64 -1.45 13.98 1.11
CA THR A 64 -2.16 13.81 2.38
C THR A 64 -2.45 12.33 2.62
N PRO A 65 -1.91 11.71 3.67
CA PRO A 65 -2.11 10.27 3.94
C PRO A 65 -3.57 9.87 4.08
N ARG A 66 -4.39 10.75 4.64
CA ARG A 66 -5.83 10.51 4.90
C ARG A 66 -6.69 10.40 3.63
N GLN A 67 -6.15 10.78 2.48
CA GLN A 67 -6.85 10.76 1.19
C GLN A 67 -6.20 9.78 0.20
N SER A 68 -5.29 8.94 0.66
CA SER A 68 -4.52 8.01 -0.17
C SER A 68 -4.92 6.58 0.12
N ASP A 69 -4.93 5.74 -0.91
CA ASP A 69 -5.30 4.34 -0.84
C ASP A 69 -4.10 3.43 -0.65
N PHE A 70 -2.95 3.79 -1.22
CA PHE A 70 -1.72 3.01 -1.03
C PHE A 70 -0.48 3.89 -0.86
N LEU A 71 0.47 3.38 -0.08
CA LEU A 71 1.75 4.02 0.19
C LEU A 71 2.80 3.49 -0.80
N LEU A 72 3.36 4.38 -1.60
CA LEU A 72 4.46 4.06 -2.51
C LEU A 72 5.78 4.53 -1.90
N VAL A 73 6.53 3.60 -1.30
CA VAL A 73 7.84 3.90 -0.70
C VAL A 73 8.94 3.71 -1.74
N ALA A 74 9.55 4.81 -2.16
CA ALA A 74 10.55 4.86 -3.23
C ALA A 74 11.89 5.37 -2.72
N GLY A 75 12.81 4.45 -2.42
CA GLY A 75 14.18 4.78 -2.07
C GLY A 75 14.69 4.24 -0.73
N THR A 76 15.82 4.77 -0.28
CA THR A 76 16.52 4.32 0.91
C THR A 76 15.89 4.89 2.18
N VAL A 77 15.47 4.03 3.08
CA VAL A 77 14.86 4.42 4.36
C VAL A 77 15.90 4.36 5.47
N THR A 78 16.13 5.47 6.16
CA THR A 78 16.94 5.51 7.38
C THR A 78 16.09 5.20 8.61
N TYR A 79 16.72 4.78 9.73
CA TYR A 79 15.99 4.56 10.98
C TYR A 79 15.25 5.82 11.48
N LYS A 80 15.81 7.00 11.27
CA LYS A 80 15.12 8.26 11.60
C LYS A 80 13.87 8.46 10.73
N MET A 81 13.93 8.10 9.46
CA MET A 81 12.82 8.24 8.53
C MET A 81 11.77 7.14 8.71
N ALA A 82 12.16 5.97 9.19
CA ALA A 82 11.25 4.84 9.41
C ALA A 82 10.06 5.21 10.32
N TRP A 83 10.30 6.00 11.35
CA TRP A 83 9.25 6.54 12.24
C TRP A 83 8.24 7.43 11.50
N VAL A 84 8.75 8.29 10.61
CA VAL A 84 7.90 9.18 9.82
C VAL A 84 7.04 8.35 8.86
N VAL A 85 7.65 7.38 8.19
CA VAL A 85 6.96 6.47 7.27
C VAL A 85 5.87 5.68 8.00
N ARG A 86 6.17 5.18 9.21
CA ARG A 86 5.18 4.49 10.04
C ARG A 86 4.01 5.39 10.43
N LYS A 87 4.29 6.62 10.88
CA LYS A 87 3.24 7.59 11.20
C LYS A 87 2.36 7.93 9.99
N ILE A 88 2.95 8.05 8.80
CA ILE A 88 2.21 8.27 7.56
C ILE A 88 1.28 7.09 7.29
N TYR A 89 1.79 5.86 7.41
CA TYR A 89 1.00 4.66 7.22
C TYR A 89 -0.16 4.54 8.22
N ASP A 90 0.07 4.86 9.49
CA ASP A 90 -0.97 4.81 10.52
C ASP A 90 -2.08 5.86 10.31
N GLN A 91 -1.77 6.97 9.63
CA GLN A 91 -2.73 8.02 9.27
C GLN A 91 -3.57 7.68 8.03
N MET A 92 -3.20 6.66 7.28
CA MET A 92 -3.96 6.23 6.10
C MET A 92 -5.23 5.48 6.53
N PRO A 93 -6.38 5.73 5.85
CA PRO A 93 -7.61 4.99 6.11
C PRO A 93 -7.49 3.53 5.66
N ASP A 94 -8.25 2.64 6.30
CA ASP A 94 -8.39 1.27 5.86
C ASP A 94 -9.51 1.16 4.80
N PRO A 95 -9.35 0.33 3.76
CA PRO A 95 -8.23 -0.54 3.43
C PRO A 95 -7.03 0.21 2.84
N LYS A 96 -5.82 -0.14 3.26
CA LYS A 96 -4.58 0.48 2.83
C LYS A 96 -3.55 -0.56 2.40
N TRP A 97 -2.75 -0.22 1.40
CA TRP A 97 -1.73 -1.10 0.84
C TRP A 97 -0.37 -0.43 0.81
N VAL A 98 0.69 -1.23 0.75
CA VAL A 98 2.07 -0.75 0.69
C VAL A 98 2.79 -1.36 -0.50
N MET A 99 3.38 -0.49 -1.32
CA MET A 99 4.22 -0.85 -2.44
C MET A 99 5.66 -0.42 -2.20
N SER A 100 6.58 -1.37 -2.22
CA SER A 100 8.02 -1.12 -2.07
C SER A 100 8.66 -0.95 -3.43
N MET A 101 9.17 0.24 -3.73
CA MET A 101 9.82 0.55 -5.00
C MET A 101 11.34 0.58 -4.86
N GLY A 102 11.99 -0.34 -5.54
CA GLY A 102 13.43 -0.46 -5.63
C GLY A 102 14.08 -1.33 -4.55
N VAL A 103 15.32 -1.69 -4.79
CA VAL A 103 16.10 -2.60 -3.93
C VAL A 103 16.33 -2.02 -2.55
N CYS A 104 16.53 -0.68 -2.44
CA CYS A 104 16.78 -0.03 -1.15
C CYS A 104 15.57 -0.15 -0.20
N ALA A 105 14.37 0.09 -0.69
CA ALA A 105 13.16 -0.09 0.11
C ALA A 105 12.88 -1.57 0.41
N SER A 106 13.19 -2.47 -0.51
CA SER A 106 12.88 -3.90 -0.38
C SER A 106 13.83 -4.64 0.56
N THR A 107 15.14 -4.39 0.47
CA THR A 107 16.17 -5.15 1.21
C THR A 107 17.30 -4.29 1.79
N GLY A 108 17.23 -2.97 1.65
CA GLY A 108 18.35 -2.07 1.97
C GLY A 108 19.35 -1.91 0.83
N GLY A 109 19.32 -2.78 -0.18
CA GLY A 109 20.17 -2.72 -1.36
C GLY A 109 21.67 -2.82 -1.04
N MET A 110 22.45 -1.96 -1.69
CA MET A 110 23.90 -1.88 -1.48
C MET A 110 24.27 -1.11 -0.18
N PHE A 111 23.32 -0.43 0.46
CA PHE A 111 23.58 0.42 1.62
C PHE A 111 23.39 -0.35 2.93
N ARG A 112 24.37 -1.17 3.27
CA ARG A 112 24.42 -1.90 4.56
C ARG A 112 25.13 -1.07 5.62
N SER A 113 24.48 -0.03 6.09
CA SER A 113 24.99 0.87 7.12
C SER A 113 24.14 0.73 8.39
N TYR A 114 24.71 1.14 9.51
CA TYR A 114 24.01 1.20 10.82
C TYR A 114 22.82 2.17 10.82
N SER A 115 22.79 3.13 9.89
CA SER A 115 21.74 4.14 9.79
C SER A 115 20.60 3.77 8.85
N VAL A 116 20.77 2.74 8.00
CA VAL A 116 19.81 2.34 6.96
C VAL A 116 19.04 1.10 7.35
N VAL A 117 17.72 1.19 7.22
CA VAL A 117 16.83 0.04 7.47
C VAL A 117 16.96 -0.95 6.32
N GLN A 118 17.20 -2.21 6.66
CA GLN A 118 17.39 -3.30 5.71
C GLN A 118 16.02 -3.91 5.33
N GLY A 119 15.23 -3.17 4.55
CA GLY A 119 13.89 -3.53 4.11
C GLY A 119 12.79 -2.88 4.95
N ILE A 120 11.77 -2.34 4.28
CA ILE A 120 10.62 -1.70 4.93
C ILE A 120 9.65 -2.72 5.54
N ASP A 121 9.75 -3.99 5.13
CA ASP A 121 8.99 -5.12 5.68
C ASP A 121 9.24 -5.36 7.18
N ARG A 122 10.31 -4.76 7.71
CA ARG A 122 10.62 -4.82 9.15
C ARG A 122 9.63 -4.03 10.02
N PHE A 123 8.97 -3.03 9.45
CA PHE A 123 8.08 -2.14 10.20
C PHE A 123 6.77 -1.80 9.49
N LEU A 124 6.60 -2.23 8.23
CA LEU A 124 5.37 -2.10 7.45
C LEU A 124 4.99 -3.42 6.78
N PRO A 125 3.70 -3.74 6.67
CA PRO A 125 3.25 -4.85 5.81
C PRO A 125 3.39 -4.43 4.34
N VAL A 126 4.21 -5.16 3.58
CA VAL A 126 4.42 -4.87 2.15
C VAL A 126 3.56 -5.79 1.31
N ASP A 127 2.79 -5.21 0.40
CA ASP A 127 1.90 -5.93 -0.50
C ASP A 127 2.54 -6.29 -1.82
N VAL A 128 3.34 -5.38 -2.38
CA VAL A 128 4.01 -5.55 -3.66
C VAL A 128 5.45 -5.03 -3.58
N TYR A 129 6.38 -5.83 -4.10
CA TYR A 129 7.78 -5.44 -4.26
C TYR A 129 8.10 -5.21 -5.73
N ILE A 130 8.74 -4.08 -6.02
CA ILE A 130 9.20 -3.72 -7.36
C ILE A 130 10.72 -3.74 -7.37
N ALA A 131 11.31 -4.72 -8.05
CA ALA A 131 12.75 -4.88 -8.15
C ALA A 131 13.36 -3.87 -9.14
N GLY A 132 14.56 -3.39 -8.82
CA GLY A 132 15.35 -2.49 -9.66
C GLY A 132 16.14 -1.47 -8.83
N CYS A 133 17.12 -0.80 -9.46
CA CYS A 133 17.92 0.23 -8.80
C CYS A 133 18.32 1.35 -9.80
N PRO A 134 17.42 2.30 -10.09
CA PRO A 134 15.97 2.30 -9.87
C PRO A 134 15.22 1.34 -10.80
N PRO A 135 14.02 0.89 -10.45
CA PRO A 135 13.19 0.12 -11.35
C PRO A 135 12.68 1.01 -12.50
N ARG A 136 12.59 0.44 -13.69
CA ARG A 136 12.02 1.16 -14.85
C ARG A 136 10.54 1.48 -14.63
N PRO A 137 10.01 2.55 -15.23
CA PRO A 137 8.60 2.93 -15.10
C PRO A 137 7.63 1.81 -15.45
N GLU A 138 7.95 0.98 -16.46
CA GLU A 138 7.13 -0.16 -16.86
C GLU A 138 7.02 -1.21 -15.74
N ALA A 139 8.09 -1.40 -14.96
CA ALA A 139 8.06 -2.30 -13.81
C ALA A 139 7.15 -1.77 -12.69
N VAL A 140 7.11 -0.44 -12.51
CA VAL A 140 6.22 0.19 -11.54
C VAL A 140 4.76 0.05 -11.97
N LEU A 141 4.45 0.28 -13.24
CA LEU A 141 3.11 0.08 -13.80
C LEU A 141 2.66 -1.38 -13.66
N LYS A 142 3.56 -2.34 -13.93
CA LYS A 142 3.27 -3.76 -13.70
C LYS A 142 3.00 -4.08 -12.24
N GLY A 143 3.77 -3.48 -11.32
CA GLY A 143 3.54 -3.57 -9.88
C GLY A 143 2.17 -3.04 -9.48
N LEU A 144 1.73 -1.93 -10.08
CA LEU A 144 0.39 -1.37 -9.86
C LEU A 144 -0.71 -2.32 -10.34
N ILE A 145 -0.55 -2.94 -11.50
CA ILE A 145 -1.50 -3.95 -12.01
C ILE A 145 -1.61 -5.12 -11.04
N PHE A 146 -0.50 -5.63 -10.51
CA PHE A 146 -0.53 -6.68 -9.49
C PHE A 146 -1.23 -6.25 -8.21
N LEU A 147 -1.04 -4.99 -7.80
CA LEU A 147 -1.75 -4.45 -6.65
C LEU A 147 -3.26 -4.38 -6.92
N GLN A 148 -3.67 -3.93 -8.10
CA GLN A 148 -5.07 -3.89 -8.52
C GLN A 148 -5.72 -5.28 -8.54
N GLU A 149 -5.00 -6.32 -8.95
CA GLU A 149 -5.45 -7.69 -8.87
C GLU A 149 -5.63 -8.17 -7.42
N LYS A 150 -4.72 -7.79 -6.53
CA LYS A 150 -4.82 -8.08 -5.09
C LYS A 150 -6.03 -7.39 -4.47
N VAL A 151 -6.24 -6.12 -4.79
CA VAL A 151 -7.40 -5.33 -4.34
C VAL A 151 -8.72 -5.93 -4.82
N SER A 152 -8.79 -6.42 -6.05
CA SER A 152 -10.01 -7.04 -6.58
C SER A 152 -10.42 -8.31 -5.83
N LYS A 153 -9.46 -9.01 -5.21
CA LYS A 153 -9.70 -10.19 -4.38
C LYS A 153 -10.04 -9.84 -2.92
N TYR A 154 -9.77 -8.60 -2.52
CA TYR A 154 -10.05 -8.13 -1.17
C TYR A 154 -11.56 -7.96 -0.96
N ARG A 155 -12.07 -8.42 0.19
CA ARG A 155 -13.46 -8.23 0.58
C ARG A 155 -13.54 -7.01 1.52
N PRO A 156 -14.20 -5.91 1.13
CA PRO A 156 -14.27 -4.73 1.99
C PRO A 156 -15.00 -5.04 3.31
N ALA A 157 -14.50 -4.50 4.40
CA ALA A 157 -15.00 -4.73 5.76
C ALA A 157 -16.46 -4.26 5.96
N ILE A 158 -16.96 -3.38 5.08
CA ILE A 158 -18.35 -2.91 5.08
C ILE A 158 -19.35 -4.08 4.97
N LEU A 159 -18.95 -5.18 4.33
CA LEU A 159 -19.77 -6.39 4.17
C LEU A 159 -19.58 -7.39 5.31
N ASN A 160 -18.64 -7.13 6.22
CA ASN A 160 -18.41 -7.91 7.43
C ASN A 160 -19.07 -7.27 8.66
N LEU A 161 -20.23 -6.64 8.51
CA LEU A 161 -21.06 -6.11 9.61
C LEU A 161 -21.33 -7.26 10.61
N GLY A 162 -20.57 -7.28 11.71
CA GLY A 162 -20.75 -8.25 12.79
C GLY A 162 -19.57 -9.19 13.09
N LYS A 163 -18.44 -9.07 12.40
CA LYS A 163 -17.19 -9.72 12.83
C LYS A 163 -16.26 -8.66 13.38
N ASP A 164 -15.89 -8.83 14.66
CA ASP A 164 -14.89 -7.99 15.31
C ASP A 164 -13.63 -7.93 14.43
N ILE A 165 -13.23 -6.71 14.05
CA ILE A 165 -11.98 -6.46 13.34
C ILE A 165 -10.87 -6.63 14.37
N SER A 166 -10.49 -7.87 14.64
CA SER A 166 -9.25 -8.13 15.36
C SER A 166 -8.09 -7.58 14.53
N PRO A 167 -7.13 -6.88 15.14
CA PRO A 167 -5.93 -6.45 14.44
C PRO A 167 -5.31 -7.65 13.74
N THR A 168 -4.95 -7.50 12.47
CA THR A 168 -4.35 -8.60 11.72
C THR A 168 -3.11 -9.09 12.47
N PRO A 169 -2.84 -10.40 12.55
CA PRO A 169 -1.66 -10.95 13.24
C PRO A 169 -0.34 -10.33 12.80
N GLN A 170 -0.32 -9.75 11.61
CA GLN A 170 0.80 -8.99 11.09
C GLN A 170 1.01 -7.66 11.82
N GLN A 171 -0.04 -6.95 12.22
CA GLN A 171 0.09 -5.70 12.98
C GLN A 171 0.70 -5.92 14.35
N GLU A 172 0.25 -6.92 15.09
CA GLU A 172 0.83 -7.28 16.39
C GLU A 172 2.30 -7.69 16.29
N TYR A 173 2.65 -8.44 15.24
CA TYR A 173 4.03 -8.86 14.99
C TYR A 173 4.95 -7.66 14.69
N PHE A 174 4.49 -6.68 13.91
CA PHE A 174 5.27 -5.48 13.58
C PHE A 174 5.40 -4.53 14.76
N ASP A 175 4.35 -4.33 15.55
CA ASP A 175 4.40 -3.49 16.74
C ASP A 175 5.37 -4.06 17.78
N SER A 176 5.41 -5.38 17.96
CA SER A 176 6.37 -6.05 18.84
C SER A 176 7.82 -5.94 18.35
N LYS A 177 8.06 -5.91 17.05
CA LYS A 177 9.38 -5.71 16.46
C LYS A 177 9.87 -4.26 16.56
N LEU A 178 8.99 -3.28 16.35
CA LEU A 178 9.34 -1.87 16.49
C LEU A 178 9.78 -1.54 17.91
N THR A 179 9.10 -2.07 18.91
CA THR A 179 9.48 -1.89 20.32
C THR A 179 10.89 -2.41 20.61
N LYS A 180 11.31 -3.50 19.94
CA LYS A 180 12.66 -4.07 20.08
C LYS A 180 13.78 -3.31 19.35
N ILE A 181 13.43 -2.49 18.36
CA ILE A 181 14.41 -1.69 17.59
C ILE A 181 14.69 -0.36 18.30
N ILE A 182 13.81 0.05 19.22
CA ILE A 182 13.86 1.33 19.93
C ILE A 182 14.65 1.27 21.25
N ILE A 183 14.75 0.08 21.85
CA ILE A 183 15.51 -0.18 23.06
C ILE A 183 16.91 -0.66 22.69
#